data_dbf920bcea8df0ec9c4b919373d8f114
#
_entry.id   dbf920bcea8df0ec9c4b919373d8f114
#
_cell.length_a   1.000
_cell.length_b   1.000
_cell.length_c   1.000
_cell.angle_alpha   90.00
_cell.angle_beta   90.00
_cell.angle_gamma   90.00
#
_symmetry.space_group_name_H-M   'P 1'
#
loop_
_entity.id
_entity.type
_entity.pdbx_description
1 polymer ?
#
loop_
_entity_poly.entity_id
_entity_poly.type
_entity_poly.pdbx_seq_one_letter_code
_entity_poly.pdbx_strand_id
1 'polypeptide(L)'
;MEHYEPCDKVKQCVKENGVSILGITGKMMSGKDTAAEFMRFAFCHDSRVTWFARPLKQMMIEYFGFTVDDLYTTEGKQRYNDFWGMTNREALQRVGTECFRNNFHKDTWLKTMELNIMNKPSKLIIIPDVRFPNEADLIHGLGGTLIKIDRNVQRDDQQMKHASETEIDHLPCDGVIKNIGTRVEFFKSVLHTLDYFGFTEGLQLSPRLPGTTLDRVLESEYFSALGELY
;
A
#
# COMPACT_ATOMS: atom_id res chain seq x y z
N MET A 1 -13.21 3.90 -19.67
CA MET A 1 -12.24 4.71 -18.89
C MET A 1 -10.92 4.67 -19.62
N GLU A 2 -10.21 5.79 -19.73
CA GLU A 2 -8.85 5.77 -20.27
C GLU A 2 -7.94 5.03 -19.31
N HIS A 3 -7.22 4.02 -19.80
CA HIS A 3 -6.19 3.33 -19.04
C HIS A 3 -4.99 4.25 -18.80
N TYR A 4 -4.41 4.17 -17.62
CA TYR A 4 -3.18 4.90 -17.34
C TYR A 4 -1.97 4.11 -17.86
N GLU A 5 -1.12 4.77 -18.63
CA GLU A 5 0.10 4.20 -19.16
C GLU A 5 1.32 4.84 -18.47
N PRO A 6 2.14 4.09 -17.73
CA PRO A 6 3.37 4.61 -17.12
C PRO A 6 4.35 5.13 -18.17
N CYS A 7 5.11 6.17 -17.84
CA CYS A 7 6.08 6.72 -18.77
C CYS A 7 7.26 5.76 -19.01
N ASP A 8 7.88 5.86 -20.22
CA ASP A 8 8.98 4.98 -20.62
C ASP A 8 10.18 5.05 -19.67
N LYS A 9 10.45 6.22 -19.08
CA LYS A 9 11.56 6.40 -18.13
C LYS A 9 11.39 5.55 -16.86
N VAL A 10 10.18 5.46 -16.31
CA VAL A 10 9.96 4.63 -15.12
C VAL A 10 9.99 3.15 -15.48
N LYS A 11 9.44 2.76 -16.65
CA LYS A 11 9.53 1.37 -17.13
C LYS A 11 10.98 0.93 -17.31
N GLN A 12 11.79 1.79 -17.92
CA GLN A 12 13.23 1.55 -18.07
C GLN A 12 13.92 1.44 -16.71
N CYS A 13 13.65 2.34 -15.78
CA CYS A 13 14.21 2.31 -14.42
C CYS A 13 13.86 1.01 -13.70
N VAL A 14 12.59 0.57 -13.75
CA VAL A 14 12.13 -0.69 -13.15
C VAL A 14 12.91 -1.88 -13.74
N LYS A 15 13.04 -1.94 -15.06
CA LYS A 15 13.75 -3.02 -15.76
C LYS A 15 15.24 -3.05 -15.45
N GLU A 16 15.92 -1.91 -15.53
CA GLU A 16 17.38 -1.80 -15.32
C GLU A 16 17.80 -2.11 -13.88
N ASN A 17 16.98 -1.78 -12.91
CA ASN A 17 17.25 -2.02 -11.49
C ASN A 17 16.65 -3.34 -10.96
N GLY A 18 15.97 -4.13 -11.81
CA GLY A 18 15.32 -5.37 -11.39
C GLY A 18 14.30 -5.14 -10.30
N VAL A 19 13.50 -4.06 -10.41
CA VAL A 19 12.51 -3.68 -9.40
C VAL A 19 11.25 -4.50 -9.58
N SER A 20 10.82 -5.19 -8.52
CA SER A 20 9.51 -5.83 -8.43
C SER A 20 8.53 -4.89 -7.74
N ILE A 21 7.30 -4.78 -8.27
CA ILE A 21 6.26 -3.89 -7.73
C ILE A 21 5.07 -4.71 -7.27
N LEU A 22 4.70 -4.53 -6.01
CA LEU A 22 3.55 -5.16 -5.39
C LEU A 22 2.54 -4.10 -4.95
N GLY A 23 1.42 -4.02 -5.65
CA GLY A 23 0.25 -3.26 -5.21
C GLY A 23 -0.58 -4.10 -4.22
N ILE A 24 -1.10 -3.46 -3.19
CA ILE A 24 -2.04 -4.09 -2.27
C ILE A 24 -3.29 -3.23 -2.20
N THR A 25 -4.44 -3.88 -2.37
CA THR A 25 -5.75 -3.27 -2.19
C THR A 25 -6.57 -4.01 -1.15
N GLY A 26 -7.69 -3.46 -0.76
CA GLY A 26 -8.62 -4.04 0.20
C GLY A 26 -9.29 -2.96 1.03
N LYS A 27 -10.43 -3.29 1.61
CA LYS A 27 -11.24 -2.37 2.39
C LYS A 27 -10.51 -1.87 3.64
N MET A 28 -11.00 -0.80 4.23
CA MET A 28 -10.47 -0.29 5.50
C MET A 28 -10.47 -1.40 6.54
N MET A 29 -9.42 -1.50 7.37
CA MET A 29 -9.21 -2.54 8.39
C MET A 29 -9.06 -3.98 7.86
N SER A 30 -8.83 -4.18 6.56
CA SER A 30 -8.60 -5.51 6.00
C SER A 30 -7.24 -6.11 6.39
N GLY A 31 -6.28 -5.29 6.85
CA GLY A 31 -4.92 -5.71 7.21
C GLY A 31 -3.84 -5.37 6.18
N LYS A 32 -4.14 -4.50 5.20
CA LYS A 32 -3.17 -4.06 4.17
C LYS A 32 -1.87 -3.51 4.75
N ASP A 33 -2.01 -2.56 5.69
CA ASP A 33 -0.85 -1.91 6.29
C ASP A 33 -0.04 -2.91 7.12
N THR A 34 -0.72 -3.81 7.85
CA THR A 34 -0.08 -4.89 8.60
C THR A 34 0.70 -5.83 7.67
N ALA A 35 0.11 -6.22 6.52
CA ALA A 35 0.81 -7.05 5.54
C ALA A 35 2.02 -6.32 4.95
N ALA A 36 1.88 -5.03 4.58
CA ALA A 36 2.96 -4.24 4.02
C ALA A 36 4.13 -4.07 5.01
N GLU A 37 3.85 -3.78 6.27
CA GLU A 37 4.87 -3.68 7.32
C GLU A 37 5.54 -5.04 7.60
N PHE A 38 4.78 -6.13 7.60
CA PHE A 38 5.34 -7.47 7.74
C PHE A 38 6.30 -7.80 6.58
N MET A 39 5.90 -7.52 5.33
CA MET A 39 6.76 -7.74 4.16
C MET A 39 8.02 -6.87 4.22
N ARG A 40 7.88 -5.59 4.62
CA ARG A 40 9.02 -4.69 4.83
C ARG A 40 9.98 -5.22 5.89
N PHE A 41 9.46 -5.84 6.95
CA PHE A 41 10.28 -6.48 7.97
C PHE A 41 10.95 -7.75 7.44
N ALA A 42 10.19 -8.59 6.74
CA ALA A 42 10.68 -9.86 6.20
C ALA A 42 11.80 -9.69 5.17
N PHE A 43 11.75 -8.61 4.37
CA PHE A 43 12.73 -8.31 3.31
C PHE A 43 13.40 -6.95 3.53
N CYS A 44 13.80 -6.66 4.76
CA CYS A 44 14.18 -5.31 5.22
C CYS A 44 15.34 -4.65 4.45
N HIS A 45 16.21 -5.43 3.82
CA HIS A 45 17.33 -4.91 3.03
C HIS A 45 16.97 -4.64 1.57
N ASP A 46 15.96 -5.33 1.07
CA ASP A 46 15.61 -5.36 -0.35
C ASP A 46 14.25 -4.70 -0.64
N SER A 47 13.47 -4.41 0.40
CA SER A 47 12.11 -3.88 0.24
C SER A 47 11.89 -2.51 0.86
N ARG A 48 10.95 -1.77 0.29
CA ARG A 48 10.41 -0.54 0.88
C ARG A 48 8.91 -0.42 0.65
N VAL A 49 8.25 0.26 1.57
CA VAL A 49 6.83 0.61 1.45
C VAL A 49 6.69 2.07 1.02
N THR A 50 5.83 2.34 0.07
CA THR A 50 5.44 3.69 -0.34
C THR A 50 3.93 3.76 -0.55
N TRP A 51 3.36 4.96 -0.61
CA TRP A 51 1.92 5.20 -0.72
C TRP A 51 1.62 6.29 -1.72
N PHE A 52 0.52 6.19 -2.45
CA PHE A 52 0.00 7.25 -3.31
C PHE A 52 -0.35 8.51 -2.51
N ALA A 53 -0.92 8.33 -1.32
CA ALA A 53 -1.32 9.43 -0.46
C ALA A 53 -0.16 10.07 0.34
N ARG A 54 1.03 9.50 0.34
CA ARG A 54 2.15 9.99 1.16
C ARG A 54 2.60 11.40 0.81
N PRO A 55 2.82 11.78 -0.46
CA PRO A 55 3.24 13.12 -0.83
C PRO A 55 2.24 14.19 -0.39
N LEU A 56 0.94 13.94 -0.57
CA LEU A 56 -0.11 14.82 -0.08
C LEU A 56 -0.01 15.04 1.43
N LYS A 57 0.08 13.96 2.20
CA LYS A 57 0.15 14.05 3.67
C LYS A 57 1.41 14.76 4.14
N GLN A 58 2.57 14.47 3.51
CA GLN A 58 3.82 15.16 3.84
C GLN A 58 3.72 16.66 3.59
N MET A 59 3.18 17.07 2.44
CA MET A 59 2.95 18.47 2.13
C MET A 59 2.02 19.14 3.16
N MET A 60 0.95 18.47 3.56
CA MET A 60 0.01 19.01 4.55
C MET A 60 0.64 19.15 5.93
N ILE A 61 1.51 18.24 6.33
CA ILE A 61 2.27 18.35 7.58
C ILE A 61 3.26 19.52 7.49
N GLU A 62 4.03 19.57 6.41
CA GLU A 62 5.15 20.50 6.28
C GLU A 62 4.69 21.96 6.08
N TYR A 63 3.65 22.19 5.27
CA TYR A 63 3.25 23.53 4.86
C TYR A 63 1.90 24.00 5.40
N PHE A 64 1.01 23.09 5.82
CA PHE A 64 -0.34 23.45 6.28
C PHE A 64 -0.55 23.23 7.78
N GLY A 65 0.50 22.80 8.50
CA GLY A 65 0.48 22.71 9.96
C GLY A 65 -0.32 21.53 10.54
N PHE A 66 -0.65 20.52 9.72
CA PHE A 66 -1.26 19.30 10.21
C PHE A 66 -0.24 18.43 10.93
N THR A 67 -0.69 17.69 11.93
CA THR A 67 0.15 16.70 12.62
C THR A 67 0.05 15.33 11.95
N VAL A 68 1.00 14.45 12.27
CA VAL A 68 0.93 13.03 11.86
C VAL A 68 -0.36 12.39 12.36
N ASP A 69 -0.74 12.65 13.61
CA ASP A 69 -1.98 12.13 14.19
C ASP A 69 -3.22 12.58 13.40
N ASP A 70 -3.30 13.84 13.00
CA ASP A 70 -4.41 14.37 12.20
C ASP A 70 -4.64 13.64 10.89
N LEU A 71 -3.57 13.17 10.23
CA LEU A 71 -3.63 12.65 8.87
C LEU A 71 -3.48 11.12 8.76
N TYR A 72 -3.01 10.44 9.82
CA TYR A 72 -2.77 8.99 9.76
C TYR A 72 -3.73 8.19 10.61
N THR A 73 -4.25 8.73 11.72
CA THR A 73 -5.22 8.01 12.55
C THR A 73 -6.66 8.20 12.04
N THR A 74 -7.55 7.29 12.41
CA THR A 74 -8.98 7.39 12.06
C THR A 74 -9.63 8.56 12.81
N GLU A 75 -9.34 8.69 14.09
CA GLU A 75 -9.82 9.72 14.98
C GLU A 75 -9.29 11.10 14.55
N GLY A 76 -7.99 11.19 14.25
CA GLY A 76 -7.36 12.42 13.78
C GLY A 76 -8.01 12.93 12.51
N LYS A 77 -8.27 12.08 11.53
CA LYS A 77 -8.95 12.47 10.28
C LYS A 77 -10.38 12.99 10.50
N GLN A 78 -11.09 12.49 11.50
CA GLN A 78 -12.44 12.94 11.83
C GLN A 78 -12.45 14.23 12.65
N ARG A 79 -11.32 14.60 13.26
CA ARG A 79 -11.19 15.78 14.10
C ARG A 79 -11.43 17.04 13.28
N TYR A 80 -12.23 17.94 13.83
CA TYR A 80 -12.41 19.29 13.29
C TYR A 80 -11.17 20.12 13.58
N ASN A 81 -10.71 20.84 12.56
CA ASN A 81 -9.56 21.74 12.65
C ASN A 81 -10.07 23.19 12.61
N ASP A 82 -10.05 23.84 13.75
CA ASP A 82 -10.58 25.21 13.90
C ASP A 82 -9.83 26.22 13.03
N PHE A 83 -8.52 26.01 12.84
CA PHE A 83 -7.71 26.91 12.01
C PHE A 83 -8.15 26.89 10.53
N TRP A 84 -8.48 25.70 10.00
CA TRP A 84 -8.91 25.52 8.62
C TRP A 84 -10.44 25.54 8.44
N GLY A 85 -11.22 25.53 9.54
CA GLY A 85 -12.67 25.56 9.51
C GLY A 85 -13.32 24.33 8.86
N MET A 86 -12.66 23.16 8.95
CA MET A 86 -13.12 21.90 8.37
C MET A 86 -12.51 20.72 9.10
N THR A 87 -13.01 19.50 8.83
CA THR A 87 -12.35 18.29 9.35
C THR A 87 -11.04 18.02 8.60
N ASN A 88 -10.09 17.32 9.27
CA ASN A 88 -8.83 16.95 8.65
C ASN A 88 -9.04 16.06 7.42
N ARG A 89 -10.11 15.25 7.39
CA ARG A 89 -10.53 14.45 6.23
C ARG A 89 -10.96 15.33 5.05
N GLU A 90 -11.79 16.35 5.30
CA GLU A 90 -12.21 17.30 4.27
C GLU A 90 -11.03 18.07 3.69
N ALA A 91 -10.08 18.48 4.54
CA ALA A 91 -8.86 19.14 4.10
C ALA A 91 -8.05 18.24 3.15
N LEU A 92 -7.85 16.95 3.51
CA LEU A 92 -7.21 15.96 2.62
C LEU A 92 -7.93 15.81 1.28
N GLN A 93 -9.26 15.74 1.30
CA GLN A 93 -10.07 15.59 0.08
C GLN A 93 -9.99 16.83 -0.80
N ARG A 94 -10.13 18.02 -0.24
CA ARG A 94 -10.05 19.28 -0.99
C ARG A 94 -8.67 19.44 -1.64
N VAL A 95 -7.61 19.29 -0.88
CA VAL A 95 -6.26 19.44 -1.43
C VAL A 95 -5.94 18.31 -2.42
N GLY A 96 -6.17 17.06 -2.04
CA GLY A 96 -5.80 15.90 -2.84
C GLY A 96 -6.61 15.74 -4.11
N THR A 97 -7.90 16.03 -4.07
CA THR A 97 -8.81 15.85 -5.21
C THR A 97 -9.08 17.17 -5.90
N GLU A 98 -9.66 18.15 -5.19
CA GLU A 98 -10.11 19.37 -5.84
C GLU A 98 -8.95 20.24 -6.34
N CYS A 99 -7.90 20.44 -5.52
CA CYS A 99 -6.75 21.23 -5.95
C CYS A 99 -5.86 20.49 -6.93
N PHE A 100 -5.45 19.26 -6.61
CA PHE A 100 -4.46 18.57 -7.43
C PHE A 100 -5.08 17.76 -8.56
N ARG A 101 -5.99 16.81 -8.31
CA ARG A 101 -6.54 15.97 -9.41
C ARG A 101 -7.37 16.78 -10.39
N ASN A 102 -8.24 17.66 -9.88
CA ASN A 102 -9.17 18.37 -10.74
C ASN A 102 -8.58 19.63 -11.38
N ASN A 103 -7.74 20.39 -10.64
CA ASN A 103 -7.30 21.71 -11.08
C ASN A 103 -5.81 21.80 -11.48
N PHE A 104 -4.97 20.81 -11.09
CA PHE A 104 -3.59 20.76 -11.54
C PHE A 104 -3.37 19.69 -12.62
N HIS A 105 -3.58 18.41 -12.30
CA HIS A 105 -3.47 17.33 -13.28
C HIS A 105 -4.16 16.07 -12.74
N LYS A 106 -5.02 15.44 -13.56
CA LYS A 106 -5.79 14.23 -13.19
C LYS A 106 -4.93 13.10 -12.61
N ASP A 107 -3.72 12.94 -13.14
CA ASP A 107 -2.79 11.87 -12.77
C ASP A 107 -1.68 12.33 -11.84
N THR A 108 -1.87 13.41 -11.09
CA THR A 108 -0.83 13.98 -10.20
C THR A 108 -0.19 12.92 -9.31
N TRP A 109 -1.00 12.10 -8.64
CA TRP A 109 -0.47 11.13 -7.68
C TRP A 109 0.21 9.94 -8.35
N LEU A 110 -0.22 9.57 -9.56
CA LEU A 110 0.42 8.54 -10.38
C LEU A 110 1.80 9.00 -10.84
N LYS A 111 1.90 10.20 -11.41
CA LYS A 111 3.17 10.80 -11.82
C LYS A 111 4.13 11.00 -10.63
N THR A 112 3.58 11.38 -9.47
CA THR A 112 4.38 11.49 -8.24
C THR A 112 4.90 10.12 -7.78
N MET A 113 4.10 9.05 -7.93
CA MET A 113 4.55 7.69 -7.65
C MET A 113 5.65 7.24 -8.61
N GLU A 114 5.53 7.51 -9.92
CA GLU A 114 6.60 7.24 -10.89
C GLU A 114 7.91 7.92 -10.50
N LEU A 115 7.87 9.21 -10.16
CA LEU A 115 9.04 9.94 -9.67
C LEU A 115 9.62 9.31 -8.39
N ASN A 116 8.75 8.87 -7.48
CA ASN A 116 9.18 8.21 -6.25
C ASN A 116 9.89 6.87 -6.54
N ILE A 117 9.40 6.09 -7.50
CA ILE A 117 10.01 4.83 -7.94
C ILE A 117 11.40 5.10 -8.55
N MET A 118 11.50 6.05 -9.48
CA MET A 118 12.74 6.41 -10.15
C MET A 118 13.80 6.97 -9.19
N ASN A 119 13.41 7.82 -8.24
CA ASN A 119 14.35 8.46 -7.31
C ASN A 119 14.86 7.52 -6.23
N LYS A 120 14.13 6.47 -5.91
CA LYS A 120 14.47 5.51 -4.85
C LYS A 120 14.13 4.08 -5.29
N PRO A 121 14.84 3.52 -6.28
CA PRO A 121 14.63 2.13 -6.66
C PRO A 121 14.98 1.20 -5.49
N SER A 122 14.25 0.09 -5.40
CA SER A 122 14.46 -0.98 -4.42
C SER A 122 14.06 -2.28 -5.08
N LYS A 123 14.64 -3.41 -4.71
CA LYS A 123 14.30 -4.70 -5.36
C LYS A 123 12.81 -5.02 -5.26
N LEU A 124 12.19 -4.70 -4.12
CA LEU A 124 10.74 -4.84 -3.94
C LEU A 124 10.15 -3.51 -3.45
N ILE A 125 9.19 -2.98 -4.21
CA ILE A 125 8.41 -1.81 -3.82
C ILE A 125 6.98 -2.24 -3.52
N ILE A 126 6.53 -1.99 -2.29
CA ILE A 126 5.20 -2.35 -1.80
C ILE A 126 4.34 -1.10 -1.71
N ILE A 127 3.15 -1.11 -2.32
CA ILE A 127 2.22 0.02 -2.40
C ILE A 127 0.86 -0.43 -1.82
N PRO A 128 0.57 -0.19 -0.53
CA PRO A 128 -0.59 -0.77 0.16
C PRO A 128 -1.88 0.05 0.07
N ASP A 129 -1.89 1.18 -0.63
CA ASP A 129 -3.05 2.07 -0.70
C ASP A 129 -3.67 2.18 -2.10
N VAL A 130 -3.59 1.12 -2.90
CA VAL A 130 -4.22 1.05 -4.23
C VAL A 130 -5.74 1.03 -4.08
N ARG A 131 -6.43 2.03 -4.68
CA ARG A 131 -7.88 2.22 -4.54
C ARG A 131 -8.61 2.50 -5.85
N PHE A 132 -7.91 2.97 -6.86
CA PHE A 132 -8.49 3.42 -8.12
C PHE A 132 -7.99 2.59 -9.30
N PRO A 133 -8.81 2.44 -10.36
CA PRO A 133 -8.41 1.68 -11.56
C PRO A 133 -7.11 2.18 -12.19
N ASN A 134 -6.91 3.48 -12.29
CA ASN A 134 -5.68 4.06 -12.84
C ASN A 134 -4.43 3.80 -11.97
N GLU A 135 -4.60 3.59 -10.65
CA GLU A 135 -3.51 3.15 -9.76
C GLU A 135 -3.16 1.68 -10.02
N ALA A 136 -4.18 0.82 -10.27
CA ALA A 136 -3.97 -0.55 -10.71
C ALA A 136 -3.29 -0.62 -12.09
N ASP A 137 -3.71 0.24 -13.03
CA ASP A 137 -3.07 0.36 -14.36
C ASP A 137 -1.58 0.71 -14.24
N LEU A 138 -1.20 1.62 -13.33
CA LEU A 138 0.20 1.93 -13.06
C LEU A 138 0.97 0.69 -12.59
N ILE A 139 0.42 -0.07 -11.64
CA ILE A 139 1.06 -1.29 -11.13
C ILE A 139 1.29 -2.29 -12.27
N HIS A 140 0.23 -2.64 -13.01
CA HIS A 140 0.29 -3.60 -14.11
C HIS A 140 1.16 -3.10 -15.27
N GLY A 141 1.07 -1.82 -15.62
CA GLY A 141 1.89 -1.21 -16.67
C GLY A 141 3.39 -1.18 -16.37
N LEU A 142 3.77 -1.34 -15.09
CA LEU A 142 5.15 -1.54 -14.65
C LEU A 142 5.53 -3.02 -14.48
N GLY A 143 4.68 -3.95 -14.90
CA GLY A 143 4.89 -5.40 -14.74
C GLY A 143 4.73 -5.87 -13.29
N GLY A 144 4.07 -5.08 -12.45
CA GLY A 144 3.79 -5.42 -11.06
C GLY A 144 2.53 -6.29 -10.90
N THR A 145 2.31 -6.74 -9.68
CA THR A 145 1.17 -7.58 -9.27
C THR A 145 0.30 -6.83 -8.29
N LEU A 146 -1.02 -6.92 -8.44
CA LEU A 146 -2.01 -6.34 -7.51
C LEU A 146 -2.71 -7.43 -6.70
N ILE A 147 -2.55 -7.39 -5.37
CA ILE A 147 -3.15 -8.35 -4.45
C ILE A 147 -4.22 -7.69 -3.60
N LYS A 148 -5.39 -8.32 -3.51
CA LYS A 148 -6.47 -7.91 -2.61
C LYS A 148 -6.35 -8.61 -1.27
N ILE A 149 -6.38 -7.85 -0.17
CA ILE A 149 -6.55 -8.41 1.16
C ILE A 149 -8.02 -8.31 1.54
N ASP A 150 -8.64 -9.46 1.74
CA ASP A 150 -10.04 -9.60 2.10
C ASP A 150 -10.19 -10.09 3.53
N ARG A 151 -10.91 -9.32 4.33
CA ARG A 151 -11.28 -9.65 5.70
C ARG A 151 -12.77 -9.40 5.89
N ASN A 152 -13.49 -10.44 6.25
CA ASN A 152 -14.91 -10.34 6.60
C ASN A 152 -15.05 -9.63 7.96
N VAL A 153 -15.13 -8.30 7.95
CA VAL A 153 -15.43 -7.50 9.15
C VAL A 153 -16.87 -7.02 9.05
N GLN A 154 -17.70 -7.32 10.07
CA GLN A 154 -19.00 -6.66 10.19
C GLN A 154 -18.77 -5.15 10.36
N ARG A 155 -19.35 -4.35 9.49
CA ARG A 155 -19.11 -2.90 9.42
C ARG A 155 -20.41 -2.13 9.50
N ASP A 156 -20.30 -0.92 10.04
CA ASP A 156 -21.37 0.07 10.02
C ASP A 156 -21.59 0.59 8.59
N ASP A 157 -22.83 0.57 8.12
CA ASP A 157 -23.23 0.91 6.74
C ASP A 157 -22.87 2.34 6.30
N GLN A 158 -22.60 3.24 7.24
CA GLN A 158 -22.29 4.64 6.91
C GLN A 158 -20.87 4.86 6.35
N GLN A 159 -19.92 3.98 6.69
CA GLN A 159 -18.53 4.09 6.21
C GLN A 159 -18.33 3.50 4.80
N MET A 160 -19.26 2.69 4.32
CA MET A 160 -19.20 2.02 3.02
C MET A 160 -19.60 2.91 1.82
N LYS A 161 -20.12 4.13 2.06
CA LYS A 161 -20.69 4.98 0.99
C LYS A 161 -19.65 5.83 0.22
N HIS A 162 -18.38 5.76 0.57
CA HIS A 162 -17.37 6.54 -0.14
C HIS A 162 -16.96 5.82 -1.43
N ALA A 163 -16.92 6.54 -2.56
CA ALA A 163 -16.56 5.99 -3.89
C ALA A 163 -15.27 5.15 -3.87
N SER A 164 -14.27 5.54 -3.08
CA SER A 164 -13.02 4.80 -2.94
C SER A 164 -13.12 3.42 -2.26
N GLU A 165 -14.22 3.13 -1.57
CA GLU A 165 -14.46 1.80 -0.96
C GLU A 165 -15.30 0.90 -1.87
N THR A 166 -16.09 1.47 -2.78
CA THR A 166 -16.88 0.72 -3.77
C THR A 166 -16.03 0.34 -4.99
N GLU A 167 -15.10 1.17 -5.41
CA GLU A 167 -14.20 0.88 -6.54
C GLU A 167 -13.23 -0.27 -6.26
N ILE A 168 -12.81 -0.45 -5.00
CA ILE A 168 -11.91 -1.54 -4.58
C ILE A 168 -12.45 -2.93 -4.97
N ASP A 169 -13.77 -3.14 -4.95
CA ASP A 169 -14.35 -4.44 -5.28
C ASP A 169 -14.25 -4.79 -6.76
N HIS A 170 -14.02 -3.81 -7.62
CA HIS A 170 -13.94 -3.95 -9.08
C HIS A 170 -12.51 -3.86 -9.63
N LEU A 171 -11.50 -3.69 -8.77
CA LEU A 171 -10.12 -3.63 -9.22
C LEU A 171 -9.66 -4.99 -9.79
N PRO A 172 -8.90 -4.99 -10.91
CA PRO A 172 -8.37 -6.20 -11.52
C PRO A 172 -7.22 -6.77 -10.68
N CYS A 173 -7.55 -7.53 -9.64
CA CYS A 173 -6.56 -8.12 -8.75
C CYS A 173 -6.07 -9.47 -9.30
N ASP A 174 -4.76 -9.70 -9.25
CA ASP A 174 -4.11 -10.94 -9.68
C ASP A 174 -4.26 -12.06 -8.64
N GLY A 175 -4.46 -11.69 -7.37
CA GLY A 175 -4.66 -12.63 -6.28
C GLY A 175 -5.42 -12.03 -5.10
N VAL A 176 -5.92 -12.93 -4.24
CA VAL A 176 -6.67 -12.54 -3.03
C VAL A 176 -6.11 -13.29 -1.83
N ILE A 177 -5.72 -12.55 -0.80
CA ILE A 177 -5.36 -13.10 0.51
C ILE A 177 -6.54 -12.93 1.46
N LYS A 178 -7.07 -14.04 1.99
CA LYS A 178 -8.10 -14.00 3.03
C LYS A 178 -7.44 -13.80 4.39
N ASN A 179 -7.73 -12.68 5.03
CA ASN A 179 -7.26 -12.39 6.39
C ASN A 179 -8.30 -12.92 7.39
N ILE A 180 -8.31 -14.23 7.57
CA ILE A 180 -9.13 -14.97 8.53
C ILE A 180 -8.20 -15.74 9.46
N GLY A 181 -8.60 -15.90 10.71
CA GLY A 181 -7.80 -16.61 11.71
C GLY A 181 -6.80 -15.72 12.45
N THR A 182 -5.70 -16.30 12.87
CA THR A 182 -4.63 -15.65 13.63
C THR A 182 -3.73 -14.78 12.76
N ARG A 183 -2.97 -13.87 13.38
CA ARG A 183 -1.94 -13.09 12.65
C ARG A 183 -0.88 -13.98 12.01
N VAL A 184 -0.51 -15.07 12.68
CA VAL A 184 0.48 -16.02 12.16
C VAL A 184 -0.02 -16.66 10.87
N GLU A 185 -1.25 -17.14 10.84
CA GLU A 185 -1.86 -17.71 9.64
C GLU A 185 -1.95 -16.68 8.51
N PHE A 186 -2.28 -15.44 8.85
CA PHE A 186 -2.30 -14.36 7.88
C PHE A 186 -0.90 -14.09 7.29
N PHE A 187 0.12 -14.00 8.12
CA PHE A 187 1.49 -13.80 7.64
C PHE A 187 2.01 -14.97 6.81
N LYS A 188 1.67 -16.21 7.18
CA LYS A 188 1.93 -17.39 6.35
C LYS A 188 1.29 -17.25 4.97
N SER A 189 0.03 -16.87 4.93
CA SER A 189 -0.70 -16.65 3.67
C SER A 189 -0.05 -15.54 2.82
N VAL A 190 0.43 -14.47 3.45
CA VAL A 190 1.18 -13.40 2.76
C VAL A 190 2.45 -13.95 2.11
N LEU A 191 3.29 -14.67 2.88
CA LEU A 191 4.54 -15.23 2.36
C LEU A 191 4.32 -16.25 1.25
N HIS A 192 3.35 -17.16 1.40
CA HIS A 192 2.99 -18.12 0.34
C HIS A 192 2.52 -17.42 -0.93
N THR A 193 1.76 -16.33 -0.79
CA THR A 193 1.31 -15.56 -1.96
C THR A 193 2.48 -14.87 -2.65
N LEU A 194 3.42 -14.30 -1.89
CA LEU A 194 4.63 -13.70 -2.47
C LEU A 194 5.49 -14.72 -3.21
N ASP A 195 5.63 -15.92 -2.64
CA ASP A 195 6.36 -17.01 -3.26
C ASP A 195 5.69 -17.49 -4.56
N TYR A 196 4.38 -17.68 -4.53
CA TYR A 196 3.59 -18.04 -5.71
C TYR A 196 3.76 -17.07 -6.88
N PHE A 197 3.85 -15.75 -6.60
CA PHE A 197 4.09 -14.72 -7.62
C PHE A 197 5.57 -14.44 -7.91
N GLY A 198 6.50 -15.25 -7.35
CA GLY A 198 7.93 -15.13 -7.59
C GLY A 198 8.61 -13.95 -6.90
N PHE A 199 7.96 -13.26 -5.97
CA PHE A 199 8.55 -12.11 -5.26
C PHE A 199 9.66 -12.49 -4.29
N THR A 200 9.76 -13.76 -3.91
CA THR A 200 10.79 -14.25 -2.99
C THR A 200 12.11 -14.58 -3.69
N GLU A 201 12.09 -14.70 -5.01
CA GLU A 201 13.29 -14.99 -5.80
C GLU A 201 14.29 -13.84 -5.74
N GLY A 202 15.51 -14.14 -5.29
CA GLY A 202 16.61 -13.15 -5.22
C GLY A 202 16.47 -12.11 -4.10
N LEU A 203 15.43 -12.19 -3.26
CA LEU A 203 15.32 -11.37 -2.04
C LEU A 203 15.96 -12.09 -0.85
N GLN A 204 16.62 -11.32 0.00
CA GLN A 204 17.17 -11.84 1.24
C GLN A 204 16.15 -11.68 2.37
N LEU A 205 15.85 -12.79 3.03
CA LEU A 205 15.07 -12.76 4.27
C LEU A 205 15.84 -12.02 5.37
N SER A 206 15.13 -11.28 6.17
CA SER A 206 15.71 -10.58 7.30
C SER A 206 16.44 -11.55 8.23
N PRO A 207 17.68 -11.24 8.67
CA PRO A 207 18.40 -12.05 9.64
C PRO A 207 17.70 -12.13 10.99
N ARG A 208 16.67 -11.31 11.21
CA ARG A 208 15.81 -11.36 12.40
C ARG A 208 14.71 -12.42 12.30
N LEU A 209 14.52 -13.01 11.10
CA LEU A 209 13.64 -14.16 10.93
C LEU A 209 14.45 -15.44 11.19
N PRO A 210 13.92 -16.40 11.94
CA PRO A 210 14.60 -17.66 12.18
C PRO A 210 14.56 -18.53 10.91
N GLY A 211 15.71 -18.82 10.37
CA GLY A 211 15.88 -19.68 9.22
C GLY A 211 16.29 -18.94 7.95
N THR A 212 17.00 -19.63 7.09
CA THR A 212 17.53 -19.11 5.82
C THR A 212 16.62 -19.35 4.63
N THR A 213 15.56 -20.14 4.82
CA THR A 213 14.58 -20.48 3.79
C THR A 213 13.18 -20.16 4.27
N LEU A 214 12.30 -19.86 3.33
CA LEU A 214 10.89 -19.52 3.59
C LEU A 214 10.20 -20.61 4.42
N ASP A 215 10.40 -21.88 4.09
CA ASP A 215 9.81 -23.03 4.79
C ASP A 215 10.21 -23.06 6.28
N ARG A 216 11.49 -22.86 6.57
CA ARG A 216 11.98 -22.82 7.95
C ARG A 216 11.44 -21.62 8.74
N VAL A 217 11.25 -20.48 8.07
CA VAL A 217 10.61 -19.31 8.68
C VAL A 217 9.16 -19.64 9.03
N LEU A 218 8.43 -20.25 8.11
CA LEU A 218 7.02 -20.59 8.28
C LEU A 218 6.77 -21.66 9.36
N GLU A 219 7.73 -22.57 9.57
CA GLU A 219 7.65 -23.65 10.57
C GLU A 219 8.17 -23.25 11.96
N SER A 220 8.81 -22.10 12.11
CA SER A 220 9.47 -21.73 13.36
C SER A 220 8.49 -21.25 14.43
N GLU A 221 8.76 -21.62 15.69
CA GLU A 221 8.03 -21.11 16.87
C GLU A 221 8.16 -19.58 17.04
N TYR A 222 9.24 -18.99 16.56
CA TYR A 222 9.46 -17.54 16.56
C TYR A 222 8.47 -16.79 15.66
N PHE A 223 7.99 -17.42 14.59
CA PHE A 223 6.96 -16.87 13.75
C PHE A 223 5.63 -16.71 14.52
N SER A 224 5.38 -17.59 15.47
CA SER A 224 4.25 -17.47 16.41
C SER A 224 4.42 -16.27 17.34
N ALA A 225 5.64 -16.02 17.84
CA ALA A 225 5.94 -14.87 18.69
C ALA A 225 5.86 -13.51 17.95
N LEU A 226 6.18 -13.47 16.64
CA LEU A 226 5.98 -12.26 15.83
C LEU A 226 4.51 -11.86 15.69
N GLY A 227 3.60 -12.82 15.71
CA GLY A 227 2.16 -12.58 15.68
C GLY A 227 1.65 -11.84 16.92
N GLU A 228 2.38 -11.85 18.02
CA GLU A 228 2.06 -11.14 19.27
C GLU A 228 2.66 -9.73 19.34
N LEU A 229 3.71 -9.45 18.53
CA LEU A 229 4.44 -8.18 18.57
C LEU A 229 3.94 -7.12 17.56
N TYR A 230 3.16 -7.50 16.56
CA TYR A 230 2.58 -6.65 15.50
C TYR A 230 1.05 -6.82 15.45
#